data_257d8ffce7d5a307c4a3cc837d40bb4f
#
_entry.id   257d8ffce7d5a307c4a3cc837d40bb4f
#
_cell.length_a   1.000
_cell.length_b   1.000
_cell.length_c   1.000
_cell.angle_alpha   90.00
_cell.angle_beta   90.00
_cell.angle_gamma   90.00
#
_symmetry.space_group_name_H-M   'P 1'
#
loop_
_entity.id
_entity.type
_entity.pdbx_description
1 polymer ?
#
loop_
_entity_poly.entity_id
_entity_poly.type
_entity_poly.pdbx_seq_one_letter_code
_entity_poly.pdbx_strand_id
1 'polypeptide(L)'
;MAHREVRRDLARLALALAKALRSRPPRARLRTFTGRRIIADGLEHGFWTDFYHNAMTVSWPGFFAVIAGVFVALNVVFAGLYALGKDPIANARFGDFYDLFYFSAETSLTVGYGDMHPQTLYAHSVATVEGFVAVVLIAL
;
A
#
# COMPACT_ATOMS: atom_id res chain seq x y z
N MET A 1 -51.55 8.73 -25.37
CA MET A 1 -50.19 8.81 -25.97
C MET A 1 -49.12 8.15 -25.12
N ALA A 2 -49.14 8.23 -23.80
CA ALA A 2 -48.12 7.67 -22.90
C ALA A 2 -47.86 6.15 -23.01
N HIS A 3 -48.90 5.32 -23.31
CA HIS A 3 -48.74 3.87 -23.37
C HIS A 3 -47.88 3.35 -24.55
N ARG A 4 -47.73 4.16 -25.61
CA ARG A 4 -46.89 3.79 -26.76
C ARG A 4 -45.42 4.11 -26.54
N GLU A 5 -45.09 5.11 -25.74
CA GLU A 5 -43.70 5.47 -25.39
C GLU A 5 -43.12 4.44 -24.43
N VAL A 6 -43.83 4.07 -23.39
CA VAL A 6 -43.40 3.04 -22.41
C VAL A 6 -43.11 1.69 -23.12
N ARG A 7 -43.95 1.28 -24.08
CA ARG A 7 -43.68 0.07 -24.88
C ARG A 7 -42.38 0.17 -25.73
N ARG A 8 -42.08 1.36 -26.26
CA ARG A 8 -40.84 1.57 -27.05
C ARG A 8 -39.61 1.53 -26.19
N ASP A 9 -39.66 2.07 -24.99
CA ASP A 9 -38.53 2.06 -24.05
C ASP A 9 -38.29 0.68 -23.48
N LEU A 10 -39.33 -0.09 -23.17
CA LEU A 10 -39.19 -1.50 -22.77
C LEU A 10 -38.62 -2.37 -23.89
N ALA A 11 -39.00 -2.12 -25.15
CA ALA A 11 -38.42 -2.83 -26.28
C ALA A 11 -36.96 -2.51 -26.49
N ARG A 12 -36.53 -1.24 -26.29
CA ARG A 12 -35.11 -0.81 -26.35
C ARG A 12 -34.27 -1.43 -25.25
N LEU A 13 -34.81 -1.47 -24.02
CA LEU A 13 -34.14 -2.13 -22.88
C LEU A 13 -34.03 -3.65 -23.10
N ALA A 14 -35.05 -4.31 -23.60
CA ALA A 14 -35.00 -5.73 -23.92
C ALA A 14 -33.97 -6.04 -25.01
N LEU A 15 -33.88 -5.18 -26.04
CA LEU A 15 -32.91 -5.33 -27.12
C LEU A 15 -31.45 -5.09 -26.62
N ALA A 16 -31.24 -4.11 -25.74
CA ALA A 16 -29.95 -3.82 -25.12
C ALA A 16 -29.48 -4.97 -24.21
N LEU A 17 -30.39 -5.54 -23.41
CA LEU A 17 -30.13 -6.72 -22.58
C LEU A 17 -29.85 -7.96 -23.45
N ALA A 18 -30.57 -8.19 -24.51
CA ALA A 18 -30.33 -9.30 -25.44
C ALA A 18 -28.99 -9.16 -26.16
N LYS A 19 -28.56 -7.92 -26.49
CA LYS A 19 -27.26 -7.64 -27.09
C LYS A 19 -26.11 -7.84 -26.07
N ALA A 20 -26.30 -7.44 -24.81
CA ALA A 20 -25.35 -7.66 -23.74
C ALA A 20 -25.18 -9.15 -23.42
N LEU A 21 -26.27 -9.94 -23.43
CA LEU A 21 -26.23 -11.39 -23.22
C LEU A 21 -25.65 -12.15 -24.42
N ARG A 22 -25.68 -11.57 -25.63
CA ARG A 22 -25.07 -12.14 -26.85
C ARG A 22 -23.59 -11.78 -27.04
N SER A 23 -23.06 -10.81 -26.31
CA SER A 23 -21.61 -10.52 -26.33
C SER A 23 -20.89 -11.69 -25.67
N ARG A 24 -20.47 -12.66 -26.50
CA ARG A 24 -19.60 -13.75 -26.07
C ARG A 24 -18.31 -13.13 -25.51
N PRO A 25 -17.83 -13.60 -24.34
CA PRO A 25 -16.52 -13.16 -23.85
C PRO A 25 -15.46 -13.44 -24.93
N PRO A 26 -14.40 -12.62 -25.00
CA PRO A 26 -13.34 -12.82 -25.98
C PRO A 26 -12.79 -14.25 -25.85
N ARG A 27 -12.82 -14.99 -26.95
CA ARG A 27 -12.29 -16.35 -27.01
C ARG A 27 -10.82 -16.29 -26.63
N ALA A 28 -10.43 -16.92 -25.52
CA ALA A 28 -9.05 -17.15 -25.15
C ALA A 28 -8.32 -17.79 -26.34
N ARG A 29 -7.29 -17.13 -26.88
CA ARG A 29 -6.46 -17.68 -27.93
C ARG A 29 -5.61 -18.80 -27.32
N LEU A 30 -5.96 -20.03 -27.59
CA LEU A 30 -5.15 -21.20 -27.27
C LEU A 30 -3.85 -21.12 -28.09
N ARG A 31 -2.74 -20.77 -27.46
CA ARG A 31 -1.40 -21.02 -28.02
C ARG A 31 -0.96 -22.39 -27.54
N THR A 32 -0.89 -23.34 -28.46
CA THR A 32 -0.34 -24.67 -28.22
C THR A 32 1.18 -24.58 -28.27
N PHE A 33 1.83 -24.68 -27.12
CA PHE A 33 3.26 -24.91 -27.03
C PHE A 33 3.47 -26.31 -26.44
N THR A 34 4.10 -27.17 -27.21
CA THR A 34 4.64 -28.48 -26.81
C THR A 34 3.69 -29.36 -25.98
N GLY A 35 2.52 -29.74 -26.53
CA GLY A 35 1.70 -30.85 -26.00
C GLY A 35 1.02 -30.70 -24.65
N ARG A 36 1.19 -29.56 -23.93
CA ARG A 36 0.46 -29.25 -22.70
C ARG A 36 -0.52 -28.10 -22.95
N ARG A 37 -1.81 -28.35 -22.74
CA ARG A 37 -2.83 -27.31 -22.69
C ARG A 37 -2.62 -26.49 -21.42
N ILE A 38 -2.05 -25.31 -21.55
CA ILE A 38 -2.05 -24.31 -20.48
C ILE A 38 -3.27 -23.44 -20.72
N ILE A 39 -4.27 -23.59 -19.88
CA ILE A 39 -5.40 -22.66 -19.79
C ILE A 39 -4.85 -21.45 -19.04
N ALA A 40 -4.45 -20.40 -19.76
CA ALA A 40 -4.22 -19.11 -19.17
C ALA A 40 -5.60 -18.45 -18.99
N ASP A 41 -6.30 -18.75 -17.89
CA ASP A 41 -7.36 -17.91 -17.42
C ASP A 41 -6.76 -16.54 -17.12
N GLY A 42 -7.42 -15.48 -17.63
CA GLY A 42 -6.99 -14.12 -17.42
C GLY A 42 -6.89 -13.87 -15.91
N LEU A 43 -5.67 -13.93 -15.41
CA LEU A 43 -5.35 -13.45 -14.06
C LEU A 43 -5.80 -12.00 -14.02
N GLU A 44 -6.87 -11.75 -13.27
CA GLU A 44 -7.20 -10.39 -12.85
C GLU A 44 -5.93 -9.81 -12.27
N HIS A 45 -5.43 -8.75 -12.90
CA HIS A 45 -4.23 -8.05 -12.47
C HIS A 45 -4.53 -7.45 -11.10
N GLY A 46 -4.33 -8.24 -10.06
CA GLY A 46 -4.45 -7.78 -8.70
C GLY A 46 -3.37 -6.72 -8.45
N PHE A 47 -3.73 -5.65 -7.77
CA PHE A 47 -2.85 -4.53 -7.36
C PHE A 47 -1.46 -5.01 -6.88
N TRP A 48 -1.38 -6.17 -6.25
CA TRP A 48 -0.15 -6.81 -5.77
C TRP A 48 0.73 -7.39 -6.89
N THR A 49 0.13 -7.88 -7.99
CA THR A 49 0.87 -8.44 -9.12
C THR A 49 1.53 -7.33 -9.93
N ASP A 50 0.84 -6.20 -10.09
CA ASP A 50 1.39 -5.02 -10.76
C ASP A 50 2.49 -4.36 -9.92
N PHE A 51 2.35 -4.36 -8.59
CA PHE A 51 3.39 -3.87 -7.68
C PHE A 51 4.66 -4.73 -7.77
N TYR A 52 4.52 -6.06 -7.75
CA TYR A 52 5.65 -6.99 -7.85
C TYR A 52 6.35 -6.91 -9.22
N HIS A 53 5.57 -6.83 -10.31
CA HIS A 53 6.11 -6.67 -11.67
C HIS A 53 6.85 -5.34 -11.83
N ASN A 54 6.29 -4.27 -11.27
CA ASN A 54 6.91 -2.94 -11.31
C ASN A 54 8.20 -2.90 -10.46
N ALA A 55 8.21 -3.58 -9.31
CA ALA A 55 9.41 -3.69 -8.45
C ALA A 55 10.56 -4.43 -9.15
N MET A 56 10.25 -5.43 -10.00
CA MET A 56 11.26 -6.19 -10.76
C MET A 56 11.82 -5.44 -11.98
N THR A 57 11.12 -4.40 -12.47
CA THR A 57 11.54 -3.60 -13.65
C THR A 57 12.21 -2.28 -13.27
N VAL A 58 12.18 -1.90 -11.98
CA VAL A 58 12.81 -0.68 -11.48
C VAL A 58 14.34 -0.82 -11.50
N SER A 59 15.03 0.21 -11.96
CA SER A 59 16.49 0.29 -11.88
C SER A 59 16.96 0.23 -10.42
N TRP A 60 18.14 -0.33 -10.15
CA TRP A 60 18.70 -0.41 -8.80
C TRP A 60 18.63 0.91 -8.01
N PRO A 61 18.97 2.08 -8.59
CA PRO A 61 18.80 3.36 -7.90
C PRO A 61 17.35 3.68 -7.54
N GLY A 62 16.40 3.35 -8.42
CA GLY A 62 14.97 3.55 -8.19
C GLY A 62 14.46 2.68 -7.04
N PHE A 63 14.90 1.43 -6.94
CA PHE A 63 14.56 0.53 -5.85
C PHE A 63 15.02 1.09 -4.49
N PHE A 64 16.28 1.52 -4.40
CA PHE A 64 16.78 2.14 -3.18
C PHE A 64 16.09 3.47 -2.84
N ALA A 65 15.74 4.27 -3.86
CA ALA A 65 14.99 5.51 -3.64
C ALA A 65 13.59 5.25 -3.06
N VAL A 66 12.89 4.20 -3.51
CA VAL A 66 11.59 3.80 -2.95
C VAL A 66 11.74 3.37 -1.49
N ILE A 67 12.72 2.49 -1.18
CA ILE A 67 12.97 2.04 0.21
C ILE A 67 13.28 3.24 1.10
N ALA A 68 14.20 4.11 0.68
CA ALA A 68 14.55 5.32 1.43
C ALA A 68 13.33 6.24 1.62
N GLY A 69 12.50 6.40 0.59
CA GLY A 69 11.27 7.19 0.66
C GLY A 69 10.27 6.62 1.67
N VAL A 70 10.05 5.31 1.66
CA VAL A 70 9.17 4.61 2.63
C VAL A 70 9.74 4.77 4.04
N PHE A 71 11.04 4.58 4.23
CA PHE A 71 11.70 4.75 5.51
C PHE A 71 11.52 6.16 6.06
N VAL A 72 11.82 7.19 5.26
CA VAL A 72 11.65 8.59 5.68
C VAL A 72 10.20 8.91 6.00
N ALA A 73 9.26 8.47 5.15
CA ALA A 73 7.83 8.70 5.37
C ALA A 73 7.34 8.08 6.68
N LEU A 74 7.76 6.84 6.97
CA LEU A 74 7.44 6.16 8.22
C LEU A 74 7.92 6.96 9.43
N ASN A 75 9.20 7.36 9.42
CA ASN A 75 9.79 8.10 10.53
C ASN A 75 9.17 9.50 10.71
N VAL A 76 8.77 10.17 9.63
CA VAL A 76 8.01 11.42 9.69
C VAL A 76 6.65 11.22 10.37
N VAL A 77 5.95 10.13 10.06
CA VAL A 77 4.66 9.81 10.69
C VAL A 77 4.84 9.54 12.18
N PHE A 78 5.82 8.72 12.58
CA PHE A 78 6.07 8.42 13.98
C PHE A 78 6.59 9.63 14.77
N ALA A 79 7.49 10.44 14.18
CA ALA A 79 7.89 11.72 14.78
C ALA A 79 6.69 12.65 15.02
N GLY A 80 5.74 12.70 14.06
CA GLY A 80 4.48 13.41 14.23
C GLY A 80 3.62 12.85 15.36
N LEU A 81 3.54 11.53 15.53
CA LEU A 81 2.85 10.90 16.65
C LEU A 81 3.52 11.26 17.98
N TYR A 82 4.85 11.21 18.07
CA TYR A 82 5.55 11.65 19.28
C TYR A 82 5.26 13.12 19.59
N ALA A 83 5.26 14.00 18.58
CA ALA A 83 4.98 15.43 18.76
C ALA A 83 3.60 15.74 19.36
N LEU A 84 2.64 14.81 19.29
CA LEU A 84 1.33 14.95 19.95
C LEU A 84 1.41 14.76 21.47
N GLY A 85 2.47 14.15 21.98
CA GLY A 85 2.70 13.96 23.42
C GLY A 85 3.30 15.23 24.06
N LYS A 86 3.12 15.36 25.38
CA LYS A 86 3.81 16.34 26.17
C LYS A 86 5.13 15.74 26.65
N ASP A 87 6.26 16.35 26.29
CA ASP A 87 7.61 15.85 26.63
C ASP A 87 7.72 14.33 26.44
N PRO A 88 7.50 13.83 25.23
CA PRO A 88 7.38 12.38 25.03
C PRO A 88 8.71 11.66 25.17
N ILE A 89 9.80 12.32 24.77
CA ILE A 89 11.13 11.73 24.66
C ILE A 89 12.10 12.48 25.59
N ALA A 90 12.75 11.75 26.47
CA ALA A 90 13.79 12.31 27.32
C ALA A 90 15.01 12.72 26.49
N ASN A 91 15.64 13.81 26.93
CA ASN A 91 16.80 14.42 26.29
C ASN A 91 16.56 15.00 24.88
N ALA A 92 15.36 14.88 24.33
CA ALA A 92 14.98 15.60 23.12
C ALA A 92 14.77 17.09 23.47
N ARG A 93 15.17 17.99 22.57
CA ARG A 93 14.92 19.42 22.72
C ARG A 93 13.41 19.69 22.60
N PHE A 94 12.86 20.44 23.55
CA PHE A 94 11.43 20.74 23.55
C PHE A 94 11.00 21.40 22.24
N GLY A 95 10.01 20.81 21.56
CA GLY A 95 9.46 21.31 20.31
C GLY A 95 10.34 21.09 19.08
N ASP A 96 11.47 20.40 19.18
CA ASP A 96 12.33 20.09 18.05
C ASP A 96 11.86 18.80 17.35
N PHE A 97 11.22 18.95 16.20
CA PHE A 97 10.77 17.84 15.39
C PHE A 97 11.93 16.96 14.88
N TYR A 98 13.11 17.53 14.69
CA TYR A 98 14.27 16.77 14.23
C TYR A 98 14.74 15.73 15.25
N ASP A 99 14.73 16.08 16.53
CA ASP A 99 15.10 15.12 17.58
C ASP A 99 14.09 13.96 17.64
N LEU A 100 12.79 14.25 17.49
CA LEU A 100 11.75 13.21 17.41
C LEU A 100 11.90 12.34 16.16
N PHE A 101 12.26 12.93 15.03
CA PHE A 101 12.53 12.20 13.80
C PHE A 101 13.75 11.28 13.93
N TYR A 102 14.86 11.78 14.51
CA TYR A 102 16.03 10.94 14.72
C TYR A 102 15.79 9.84 15.73
N PHE A 103 15.04 10.11 16.81
CA PHE A 103 14.62 9.07 17.74
C PHE A 103 13.80 7.98 17.06
N SER A 104 12.83 8.35 16.21
CA SER A 104 12.07 7.41 15.39
C SER A 104 12.99 6.60 14.46
N ALA A 105 13.93 7.24 13.78
CA ALA A 105 14.87 6.56 12.90
C ALA A 105 15.76 5.55 13.64
N GLU A 106 16.25 5.88 14.82
CA GLU A 106 17.04 4.99 15.67
C GLU A 106 16.23 3.81 16.19
N THR A 107 14.95 4.06 16.53
CA THR A 107 14.01 3.03 16.99
C THR A 107 13.67 2.06 15.86
N SER A 108 13.34 2.58 14.68
CA SER A 108 12.96 1.74 13.52
C SER A 108 14.15 0.95 12.95
N LEU A 109 15.37 1.48 13.01
CA LEU A 109 16.59 0.77 12.64
C LEU A 109 17.11 -0.15 13.75
N THR A 110 16.45 -0.19 14.92
CA THR A 110 16.87 -0.96 16.10
C THR A 110 18.26 -0.62 16.60
N VAL A 111 18.73 0.62 16.36
CA VAL A 111 20.07 1.07 16.78
C VAL A 111 20.09 1.33 18.29
N GLY A 112 19.15 2.15 18.81
CA GLY A 112 18.96 2.39 20.23
C GLY A 112 20.21 2.89 20.96
N TYR A 113 20.76 4.04 20.57
CA TYR A 113 21.94 4.61 21.25
C TYR A 113 21.72 4.84 22.76
N GLY A 114 20.46 5.03 23.17
CA GLY A 114 20.10 5.20 24.57
C GLY A 114 20.29 6.63 25.12
N ASP A 115 20.69 7.55 24.29
CA ASP A 115 20.78 8.99 24.62
C ASP A 115 19.38 9.62 24.68
N MET A 116 18.46 9.22 23.79
CA MET A 116 17.05 9.54 23.81
C MET A 116 16.21 8.29 24.14
N HIS A 117 15.16 8.45 24.95
CA HIS A 117 14.27 7.34 25.32
C HIS A 117 12.85 7.84 25.62
N PRO A 118 11.82 7.00 25.46
CA PRO A 118 10.45 7.36 25.83
C PRO A 118 10.37 7.59 27.34
N GLN A 119 9.72 8.67 27.78
CA GLN A 119 9.55 8.94 29.21
C GLN A 119 8.06 8.93 29.66
N THR A 120 7.13 8.88 28.73
CA THR A 120 5.71 8.83 29.03
C THR A 120 5.10 7.50 28.59
N LEU A 121 4.02 7.06 29.25
CA LEU A 121 3.30 5.86 28.85
C LEU A 121 2.84 5.93 27.38
N TYR A 122 2.42 7.11 26.95
CA TYR A 122 2.06 7.38 25.56
C TYR A 122 3.25 7.12 24.62
N ALA A 123 4.41 7.69 24.90
CA ALA A 123 5.59 7.52 24.08
C ALA A 123 6.11 6.08 24.06
N HIS A 124 6.04 5.37 25.18
CA HIS A 124 6.35 3.92 25.23
C HIS A 124 5.40 3.12 24.34
N SER A 125 4.09 3.45 24.34
CA SER A 125 3.12 2.76 23.47
C SER A 125 3.39 3.01 22.01
N VAL A 126 3.68 4.26 21.62
CA VAL A 126 4.04 4.62 20.24
C VAL A 126 5.32 3.90 19.82
N ALA A 127 6.37 3.90 20.65
CA ALA A 127 7.64 3.23 20.36
C ALA A 127 7.47 1.71 20.21
N THR A 128 6.60 1.09 20.99
CA THR A 128 6.29 -0.34 20.87
C THR A 128 5.63 -0.66 19.53
N VAL A 129 4.65 0.16 19.12
CA VAL A 129 3.98 -0.01 17.81
C VAL A 129 4.96 0.24 16.68
N GLU A 130 5.79 1.29 16.78
CA GLU A 130 6.83 1.60 15.80
C GLU A 130 7.81 0.45 15.61
N GLY A 131 8.36 -0.08 16.69
CA GLY A 131 9.29 -1.22 16.65
C GLY A 131 8.65 -2.46 16.03
N PHE A 132 7.36 -2.74 16.35
CA PHE A 132 6.63 -3.84 15.71
C PHE A 132 6.48 -3.62 14.20
N VAL A 133 6.08 -2.42 13.77
CA VAL A 133 5.93 -2.08 12.34
C VAL A 133 7.28 -2.18 11.63
N ALA A 134 8.35 -1.68 12.24
CA ALA A 134 9.70 -1.76 11.68
C ALA A 134 10.16 -3.21 11.47
N VAL A 135 9.97 -4.08 12.46
CA VAL A 135 10.31 -5.51 12.35
C VAL A 135 9.50 -6.20 11.26
N VAL A 136 8.20 -5.91 11.14
CA VAL A 136 7.36 -6.45 10.06
C VAL A 136 7.85 -6.01 8.69
N LEU A 137 8.24 -4.72 8.53
CA LEU A 137 8.75 -4.21 7.27
C LEU A 137 10.12 -4.80 6.88
N ILE A 138 10.98 -5.09 7.86
CA ILE A 138 12.28 -5.74 7.61
C ILE A 138 12.08 -7.22 7.21
N ALA A 139 11.03 -7.86 7.70
CA ALA A 139 10.73 -9.27 7.44
C ALA A 139 9.99 -9.54 6.10
N LEU A 140 9.45 -8.49 5.46
CA LEU A 140 8.72 -8.55 4.18
C LEU A 140 9.67 -8.53 2.99
#